data_54362732ee5fe39463369ef708d7858d
#
_entry.id   54362732ee5fe39463369ef708d7858d
#
_cell.length_a   1.000
_cell.length_b   1.000
_cell.length_c   1.000
_cell.angle_alpha   90.00
_cell.angle_beta   90.00
_cell.angle_gamma   90.00
#
_symmetry.space_group_name_H-M   'P 1'
#
loop_
_entity.id
_entity.type
_entity.pdbx_description
1 polymer ?
#
loop_
_entity_poly.entity_id
_entity_poly.type
_entity_poly.pdbx_seq_one_letter_code
_entity_poly.pdbx_strand_id
1 'polypeptide(L)'
;MVEIFPPLFPYSQRTSHIDFAQGIGRFIDQARIVRDFADVLLIADVKNPKLLSMSAVEAAVLLKERAGIEGAPVIVLRDSNRKTFLSSLLTCFSLQLGHLMLAWGDDYLPRSGSTSVRDFVSLAQSIGEAAQLRRRATARTKFLAPVNVERLSSKGEGARARDRLRAGAEYLLAQPPTTDLEELDRHGTLVREAGVRDRVLLNVFPFKDSKDVGECEAYFGWRLPKSLHHAAKKGEGALFEAEREVVCALRDRGFPGLYLNTRGTPGLAERFLS
;
A
#
# COMPACT_ATOMS: atom_id res chain seq x y z
N MET A 1 -9.70 1.18 2.99
CA MET A 1 -8.78 1.22 1.81
C MET A 1 -8.34 -0.19 1.48
N VAL A 2 -8.36 -0.57 0.22
CA VAL A 2 -7.92 -1.90 -0.25
C VAL A 2 -6.83 -1.74 -1.31
N GLU A 3 -5.74 -2.52 -1.20
CA GLU A 3 -4.67 -2.56 -2.21
C GLU A 3 -4.90 -3.67 -3.23
N ILE A 4 -4.72 -3.32 -4.50
CA ILE A 4 -4.70 -4.25 -5.63
C ILE A 4 -3.41 -4.10 -6.43
N PHE A 5 -3.04 -5.13 -7.18
CA PHE A 5 -1.88 -5.07 -8.06
C PHE A 5 -2.28 -4.58 -9.45
N PRO A 6 -1.43 -3.77 -10.12
CA PRO A 6 -1.63 -3.39 -11.52
C PRO A 6 -1.54 -4.64 -12.42
N PRO A 7 -1.86 -4.53 -13.72
CA PRO A 7 -1.63 -5.62 -14.65
C PRO A 7 -0.20 -6.13 -14.57
N LEU A 8 -0.05 -7.44 -14.29
CA LEU A 8 1.22 -8.12 -14.16
C LEU A 8 1.40 -9.11 -15.30
N PHE A 9 2.60 -9.13 -15.88
CA PHE A 9 2.95 -10.01 -16.99
C PHE A 9 4.23 -10.78 -16.65
N PRO A 10 4.28 -12.11 -16.90
CA PRO A 10 5.49 -12.88 -16.71
C PRO A 10 6.64 -12.32 -17.57
N TYR A 11 7.80 -12.07 -16.95
CA TYR A 11 9.01 -11.73 -17.66
C TYR A 11 9.89 -12.97 -17.78
N SER A 12 9.86 -13.57 -18.96
CA SER A 12 10.74 -14.69 -19.30
C SER A 12 11.32 -14.42 -20.69
N GLN A 13 12.64 -14.57 -20.84
CA GLN A 13 13.30 -14.49 -22.14
C GLN A 13 12.76 -15.53 -23.15
N ARG A 14 12.00 -16.54 -22.67
CA ARG A 14 11.36 -17.57 -23.49
C ARG A 14 9.90 -17.26 -23.82
N THR A 15 9.32 -16.20 -23.24
CA THR A 15 7.91 -15.85 -23.48
C THR A 15 7.83 -15.05 -24.79
N SER A 16 7.38 -15.68 -25.85
CA SER A 16 7.21 -15.05 -27.17
C SER A 16 5.97 -14.17 -27.28
N HIS A 17 5.06 -14.24 -26.30
CA HIS A 17 3.80 -13.50 -26.36
C HIS A 17 3.34 -13.04 -24.96
N ILE A 18 2.95 -11.78 -24.85
CA ILE A 18 2.34 -11.19 -23.67
C ILE A 18 0.87 -10.91 -23.99
N ASP A 19 -0.04 -11.57 -23.30
CA ASP A 19 -1.48 -11.32 -23.44
C ASP A 19 -1.90 -10.10 -22.60
N PHE A 20 -1.76 -8.92 -23.17
CA PHE A 20 -2.16 -7.67 -22.53
C PHE A 20 -3.66 -7.61 -22.25
N ALA A 21 -4.50 -8.15 -23.15
CA ALA A 21 -5.95 -8.12 -22.99
C ALA A 21 -6.38 -8.91 -21.75
N GLN A 22 -5.83 -10.10 -21.57
CA GLN A 22 -6.10 -10.94 -20.41
C GLN A 22 -5.58 -10.29 -19.11
N GLY A 23 -4.37 -9.70 -19.11
CA GLY A 23 -3.81 -9.03 -17.94
C GLY A 23 -4.64 -7.84 -17.51
N ILE A 24 -5.08 -7.01 -18.45
CA ILE A 24 -5.95 -5.85 -18.22
C ILE A 24 -7.34 -6.29 -17.76
N GLY A 25 -7.92 -7.31 -18.40
CA GLY A 25 -9.22 -7.86 -18.02
C GLY A 25 -9.23 -8.29 -16.54
N ARG A 26 -8.25 -9.11 -16.14
CA ARG A 26 -8.11 -9.56 -14.74
C ARG A 26 -7.98 -8.39 -13.76
N PHE A 27 -7.21 -7.36 -14.09
CA PHE A 27 -7.05 -6.18 -13.25
C PHE A 27 -8.38 -5.43 -13.05
N ILE A 28 -9.14 -5.22 -14.12
CA ILE A 28 -10.46 -4.58 -14.07
C ILE A 28 -11.42 -5.41 -13.21
N ASP A 29 -11.44 -6.73 -13.38
CA ASP A 29 -12.31 -7.61 -12.61
C ASP A 29 -11.94 -7.62 -11.13
N GLN A 30 -10.66 -7.61 -10.80
CA GLN A 30 -10.20 -7.43 -9.42
C GLN A 30 -10.70 -6.11 -8.81
N ALA A 31 -10.61 -5.01 -9.54
CA ALA A 31 -11.07 -3.72 -9.08
C ALA A 31 -12.60 -3.71 -8.86
N ARG A 32 -13.36 -4.38 -9.73
CA ARG A 32 -14.82 -4.51 -9.58
C ARG A 32 -15.23 -5.26 -8.33
N ILE A 33 -14.51 -6.35 -7.99
CA ILE A 33 -14.77 -7.16 -6.79
C ILE A 33 -14.66 -6.31 -5.52
N VAL A 34 -13.65 -5.45 -5.42
CA VAL A 34 -13.37 -4.70 -4.19
C VAL A 34 -14.01 -3.32 -4.14
N ARG A 35 -14.52 -2.81 -5.26
CA ARG A 35 -15.06 -1.46 -5.38
C ARG A 35 -16.17 -1.16 -4.36
N ASP A 36 -17.04 -2.14 -4.15
CA ASP A 36 -18.23 -1.95 -3.31
C ASP A 36 -17.90 -2.04 -1.80
N PHE A 37 -16.68 -2.45 -1.46
CA PHE A 37 -16.18 -2.59 -0.08
C PHE A 37 -15.09 -1.57 0.29
N ALA A 38 -14.60 -0.78 -0.66
CA ALA A 38 -13.45 0.09 -0.45
C ALA A 38 -13.74 1.54 -0.80
N ASP A 39 -13.59 2.46 0.16
CA ASP A 39 -13.65 3.90 -0.12
C ASP A 39 -12.50 4.37 -1.02
N VAL A 40 -11.36 3.70 -0.95
CA VAL A 40 -10.16 3.98 -1.75
C VAL A 40 -9.54 2.68 -2.24
N LEU A 41 -9.33 2.57 -3.54
CA LEU A 41 -8.65 1.47 -4.19
C LEU A 41 -7.19 1.87 -4.47
N LEU A 42 -6.25 1.32 -3.69
CA LEU A 42 -4.82 1.60 -3.86
C LEU A 42 -4.22 0.69 -4.91
N ILE A 43 -3.53 1.25 -5.90
CA ILE A 43 -2.85 0.48 -6.95
C ILE A 43 -1.36 0.45 -6.63
N ALA A 44 -0.86 -0.74 -6.31
CA ALA A 44 0.54 -0.95 -5.95
C ALA A 44 1.50 -0.64 -7.10
N ASP A 45 2.70 -0.15 -6.78
CA ASP A 45 3.84 -0.13 -7.71
C ASP A 45 4.71 -1.37 -7.48
N VAL A 46 4.47 -2.42 -8.26
CA VAL A 46 5.10 -3.74 -8.07
C VAL A 46 6.50 -3.76 -8.68
N LYS A 47 7.52 -3.91 -7.85
CA LYS A 47 8.94 -4.01 -8.24
C LYS A 47 9.45 -5.46 -8.13
N ASN A 48 8.91 -6.37 -8.92
CA ASN A 48 9.35 -7.76 -8.97
C ASN A 48 10.21 -8.00 -10.22
N PRO A 49 11.48 -8.43 -10.12
CA PRO A 49 12.35 -8.63 -11.29
C PRO A 49 11.88 -9.77 -12.21
N LYS A 50 10.97 -10.62 -11.76
CA LYS A 50 10.40 -11.72 -12.56
C LYS A 50 9.10 -11.35 -13.27
N LEU A 51 8.56 -10.15 -13.00
CA LEU A 51 7.29 -9.68 -13.55
C LEU A 51 7.49 -8.32 -14.20
N LEU A 52 6.87 -8.13 -15.35
CA LEU A 52 6.64 -6.80 -15.89
C LEU A 52 5.31 -6.29 -15.34
N SER A 53 5.31 -5.11 -14.79
CA SER A 53 4.09 -4.44 -14.32
C SER A 53 3.83 -3.18 -15.12
N MET A 54 2.56 -2.89 -15.37
CA MET A 54 2.15 -1.54 -15.76
C MET A 54 2.46 -0.59 -14.60
N SER A 55 2.82 0.67 -14.87
CA SER A 55 2.97 1.64 -13.78
C SER A 55 1.64 1.86 -13.08
N ALA A 56 1.67 2.13 -11.78
CA ALA A 56 0.43 2.35 -11.01
C ALA A 56 -0.38 3.54 -11.55
N VAL A 57 0.30 4.58 -12.08
CA VAL A 57 -0.38 5.74 -12.69
C VAL A 57 -1.10 5.36 -13.98
N GLU A 58 -0.44 4.62 -14.88
CA GLU A 58 -1.08 4.14 -16.11
C GLU A 58 -2.23 3.18 -15.82
N ALA A 59 -2.07 2.30 -14.83
CA ALA A 59 -3.13 1.42 -14.37
C ALA A 59 -4.33 2.19 -13.80
N ALA A 60 -4.11 3.28 -13.07
CA ALA A 60 -5.18 4.16 -12.58
C ALA A 60 -5.94 4.85 -13.71
N VAL A 61 -5.21 5.35 -14.73
CA VAL A 61 -5.82 5.91 -15.96
C VAL A 61 -6.72 4.87 -16.64
N LEU A 62 -6.15 3.69 -16.89
CA LEU A 62 -6.84 2.59 -17.54
C LEU A 62 -8.12 2.18 -16.80
N LEU A 63 -8.04 2.10 -15.47
CA LEU A 63 -9.17 1.72 -14.62
C LEU A 63 -10.29 2.76 -14.69
N LYS A 64 -9.94 4.03 -14.65
CA LYS A 64 -10.90 5.13 -14.77
C LYS A 64 -11.57 5.15 -16.13
N GLU A 65 -10.80 5.02 -17.22
CA GLU A 65 -11.31 5.07 -18.60
C GLU A 65 -12.13 3.85 -18.96
N ARG A 66 -11.69 2.65 -18.58
CA ARG A 66 -12.30 1.39 -19.02
C ARG A 66 -13.41 0.90 -18.11
N ALA A 67 -13.39 1.25 -16.83
CA ALA A 67 -14.33 0.75 -15.83
C ALA A 67 -15.07 1.85 -15.04
N GLY A 68 -14.70 3.12 -15.22
CA GLY A 68 -15.27 4.21 -14.42
C GLY A 68 -14.91 4.13 -12.92
N ILE A 69 -13.87 3.35 -12.57
CA ILE A 69 -13.44 3.15 -11.19
C ILE A 69 -12.23 4.02 -10.92
N GLU A 70 -12.27 4.79 -9.84
CA GLU A 70 -11.14 5.59 -9.42
C GLU A 70 -10.15 4.76 -8.59
N GLY A 71 -8.90 4.72 -9.04
CA GLY A 71 -7.79 4.12 -8.32
C GLY A 71 -6.81 5.16 -7.78
N ALA A 72 -6.24 4.93 -6.61
CA ALA A 72 -5.18 5.71 -6.01
C ALA A 72 -3.82 5.10 -6.35
N PRO A 73 -3.03 5.66 -7.29
CA PRO A 73 -1.74 5.06 -7.65
C PRO A 73 -0.71 5.25 -6.55
N VAL A 74 0.15 4.26 -6.35
CA VAL A 74 1.39 4.41 -5.59
C VAL A 74 2.48 4.93 -6.52
N ILE A 75 3.10 6.04 -6.15
CA ILE A 75 4.28 6.60 -6.85
C ILE A 75 5.50 6.34 -5.98
N VAL A 76 6.37 5.46 -6.44
CA VAL A 76 7.62 5.13 -5.77
C VAL A 76 8.72 6.11 -6.22
N LEU A 77 9.33 6.78 -5.25
CA LEU A 77 10.35 7.82 -5.49
C LEU A 77 11.72 7.27 -5.83
N ARG A 78 12.04 6.07 -5.33
CA ARG A 78 13.28 5.40 -5.71
C ARG A 78 13.26 5.11 -7.22
N ASP A 79 14.35 5.35 -7.87
CA ASP A 79 14.54 5.20 -9.33
C ASP A 79 13.72 6.16 -10.19
N SER A 80 13.07 7.14 -9.55
CA SER A 80 12.39 8.23 -10.24
C SER A 80 13.25 9.49 -10.17
N ASN A 81 13.56 10.08 -11.32
CA ASN A 81 14.06 11.43 -11.35
C ASN A 81 12.92 12.43 -11.09
N ARG A 82 13.28 13.64 -10.70
CA ARG A 82 12.32 14.71 -10.36
C ARG A 82 11.34 15.02 -11.50
N LYS A 83 11.81 14.99 -12.75
CA LYS A 83 10.97 15.27 -13.92
C LYS A 83 9.89 14.19 -14.09
N THR A 84 10.27 12.92 -14.00
CA THR A 84 9.32 11.79 -14.08
C THR A 84 8.29 11.86 -12.95
N PHE A 85 8.73 12.14 -11.72
CA PHE A 85 7.85 12.32 -10.58
C PHE A 85 6.82 13.44 -10.81
N LEU A 86 7.26 14.63 -11.21
CA LEU A 86 6.36 15.76 -11.48
C LEU A 86 5.41 15.48 -12.65
N SER A 87 5.86 14.76 -13.69
CA SER A 87 5.02 14.34 -14.80
C SER A 87 3.90 13.38 -14.33
N SER A 88 4.24 12.40 -13.49
CA SER A 88 3.26 11.49 -12.90
C SER A 88 2.22 12.22 -12.04
N LEU A 89 2.65 13.21 -11.24
CA LEU A 89 1.74 14.04 -10.47
C LEU A 89 0.80 14.85 -11.37
N LEU A 90 1.31 15.46 -12.43
CA LEU A 90 0.49 16.22 -13.38
C LEU A 90 -0.56 15.33 -14.04
N THR A 91 -0.21 14.09 -14.40
CA THR A 91 -1.17 13.11 -14.91
C THR A 91 -2.27 12.83 -13.87
N CYS A 92 -1.89 12.55 -12.62
CA CYS A 92 -2.88 12.31 -11.56
C CYS A 92 -3.80 13.53 -11.34
N PHE A 93 -3.26 14.74 -11.38
CA PHE A 93 -4.03 15.97 -11.18
C PHE A 93 -4.94 16.30 -12.37
N SER A 94 -4.48 16.08 -13.61
CA SER A 94 -5.29 16.30 -14.81
C SER A 94 -6.51 15.35 -14.86
N LEU A 95 -6.34 14.14 -14.33
CA LEU A 95 -7.43 13.16 -14.18
C LEU A 95 -8.29 13.39 -12.95
N GLN A 96 -7.93 14.37 -12.11
CA GLN A 96 -8.60 14.67 -10.85
C GLN A 96 -8.74 13.44 -9.94
N LEU A 97 -7.67 12.63 -9.85
CA LEU A 97 -7.67 11.49 -8.92
C LEU A 97 -7.79 11.98 -7.48
N GLY A 98 -8.73 11.42 -6.71
CA GLY A 98 -9.00 11.84 -5.34
C GLY A 98 -7.87 11.53 -4.38
N HIS A 99 -7.13 10.45 -4.63
CA HIS A 99 -6.03 9.99 -3.76
C HIS A 99 -4.82 9.55 -4.57
N LEU A 100 -3.64 9.69 -3.98
CA LEU A 100 -2.41 9.04 -4.43
C LEU A 100 -1.48 8.79 -3.24
N MET A 101 -0.68 7.73 -3.31
CA MET A 101 0.31 7.42 -2.30
C MET A 101 1.72 7.76 -2.81
N LEU A 102 2.49 8.46 -1.97
CA LEU A 102 3.91 8.69 -2.19
C LEU A 102 4.71 7.77 -1.28
N ALA A 103 5.52 6.89 -1.86
CA ALA A 103 6.35 5.95 -1.13
C ALA A 103 7.82 6.12 -1.48
N TRP A 104 8.70 5.84 -0.52
CA TRP A 104 10.15 5.88 -0.78
C TRP A 104 10.58 4.73 -1.68
N GLY A 105 9.97 3.57 -1.52
CA GLY A 105 10.29 2.30 -2.17
C GLY A 105 11.27 1.45 -1.34
N ASP A 106 11.19 0.14 -1.55
CA ASP A 106 12.03 -0.85 -0.87
C ASP A 106 13.46 -0.81 -1.43
N ASP A 107 14.44 -1.27 -0.65
CA ASP A 107 15.80 -1.41 -1.14
C ASP A 107 15.88 -2.56 -2.16
N TYR A 108 16.75 -2.40 -3.17
CA TYR A 108 17.01 -3.48 -4.11
C TYR A 108 17.59 -4.70 -3.40
N LEU A 109 17.21 -5.87 -3.86
CA LEU A 109 17.92 -7.08 -3.46
C LEU A 109 19.41 -6.94 -3.80
N PRO A 110 20.34 -7.32 -2.91
CA PRO A 110 21.78 -7.14 -3.09
C PRO A 110 22.35 -7.68 -4.40
N ARG A 111 21.63 -8.58 -5.07
CA ARG A 111 22.04 -9.24 -6.32
C ARG A 111 21.62 -8.51 -7.61
N SER A 112 20.88 -7.42 -7.53
CA SER A 112 20.35 -6.76 -8.72
C SER A 112 21.40 -5.90 -9.46
N GLY A 113 22.50 -5.55 -8.82
CA GLY A 113 23.58 -4.73 -9.41
C GLY A 113 23.14 -3.31 -9.81
N SER A 114 21.88 -2.94 -9.56
CA SER A 114 21.35 -1.64 -9.95
C SER A 114 21.64 -0.59 -8.87
N THR A 115 22.09 0.57 -9.31
CA THR A 115 22.23 1.77 -8.45
C THR A 115 20.91 2.52 -8.44
N SER A 116 20.37 2.82 -7.25
CA SER A 116 19.16 3.63 -7.15
C SER A 116 19.47 5.10 -7.46
N VAL A 117 18.67 5.72 -8.32
CA VAL A 117 18.69 7.18 -8.53
C VAL A 117 17.74 7.82 -7.51
N ARG A 118 18.22 8.85 -6.81
CA ARG A 118 17.44 9.57 -5.79
C ARG A 118 17.63 11.07 -5.95
N ASP A 119 16.66 11.74 -6.51
CA ASP A 119 16.64 13.20 -6.62
C ASP A 119 16.03 13.89 -5.38
N PHE A 120 15.59 13.10 -4.40
CA PHE A 120 14.90 13.58 -3.21
C PHE A 120 15.67 13.24 -1.94
N VAL A 121 15.71 14.18 -1.00
CA VAL A 121 16.38 14.02 0.29
C VAL A 121 15.50 13.29 1.31
N SER A 122 14.17 13.49 1.22
CA SER A 122 13.21 12.84 2.12
C SER A 122 11.83 12.72 1.49
N LEU A 123 11.03 11.77 1.98
CA LEU A 123 9.64 11.63 1.57
C LEU A 123 8.80 12.87 1.93
N ALA A 124 9.06 13.52 3.06
CA ALA A 124 8.37 14.76 3.44
C ALA A 124 8.64 15.89 2.45
N GLN A 125 9.87 16.03 1.94
CA GLN A 125 10.19 16.98 0.88
C GLN A 125 9.35 16.72 -0.38
N SER A 126 9.29 15.49 -0.83
CA SER A 126 8.53 15.12 -2.03
C SER A 126 7.02 15.38 -1.86
N ILE A 127 6.47 15.09 -0.68
CA ILE A 127 5.08 15.42 -0.35
C ILE A 127 4.87 16.95 -0.38
N GLY A 128 5.79 17.72 0.15
CA GLY A 128 5.74 19.19 0.13
C GLY A 128 5.76 19.75 -1.29
N GLU A 129 6.62 19.23 -2.16
CA GLU A 129 6.66 19.61 -3.58
C GLU A 129 5.36 19.21 -4.31
N ALA A 130 4.85 18.01 -4.06
CA ALA A 130 3.56 17.57 -4.60
C ALA A 130 2.40 18.46 -4.13
N ALA A 131 2.40 18.86 -2.85
CA ALA A 131 1.38 19.75 -2.29
C ALA A 131 1.45 21.18 -2.91
N GLN A 132 2.66 21.69 -3.21
CA GLN A 132 2.82 22.94 -3.92
C GLN A 132 2.28 22.86 -5.36
N LEU A 133 2.62 21.79 -6.09
CA LEU A 133 2.13 21.57 -7.45
C LEU A 133 0.63 21.38 -7.46
N ARG A 134 0.06 20.62 -6.51
CA ARG A 134 -1.38 20.44 -6.33
C ARG A 134 -2.12 21.78 -6.20
N ARG A 135 -1.62 22.70 -5.36
CA ARG A 135 -2.21 24.05 -5.21
C ARG A 135 -2.19 24.83 -6.51
N ARG A 136 -1.08 24.79 -7.25
CA ARG A 136 -0.94 25.47 -8.55
C ARG A 136 -1.86 24.87 -9.62
N ALA A 137 -2.09 23.57 -9.57
CA ALA A 137 -2.99 22.85 -10.47
C ALA A 137 -4.47 22.91 -10.03
N THR A 138 -4.80 23.58 -8.91
CA THR A 138 -6.15 23.59 -8.30
C THR A 138 -6.76 22.18 -8.11
N ALA A 139 -5.91 21.16 -7.94
CA ALA A 139 -6.33 19.78 -7.77
C ALA A 139 -6.74 19.49 -6.31
N ARG A 140 -7.66 18.53 -6.11
CA ARG A 140 -8.19 18.14 -4.79
C ARG A 140 -7.59 16.83 -4.28
N THR A 141 -6.59 16.30 -4.95
CA THR A 141 -5.94 15.02 -4.63
C THR A 141 -5.37 15.01 -3.21
N LYS A 142 -5.71 13.99 -2.46
CA LYS A 142 -5.20 13.72 -1.11
C LYS A 142 -3.96 12.84 -1.18
N PHE A 143 -2.96 13.15 -0.35
CA PHE A 143 -1.71 12.39 -0.31
C PHE A 143 -1.71 11.39 0.84
N LEU A 144 -1.25 10.19 0.53
CA LEU A 144 -1.01 9.10 1.46
C LEU A 144 0.50 8.84 1.53
N ALA A 145 0.99 8.36 2.67
CA ALA A 145 2.40 8.00 2.83
C ALA A 145 2.56 6.80 3.76
N PRO A 146 3.58 5.94 3.59
CA PRO A 146 3.83 4.84 4.51
C PRO A 146 4.37 5.33 5.84
N VAL A 147 4.19 4.54 6.90
CA VAL A 147 4.83 4.70 8.20
C VAL A 147 5.19 3.36 8.80
N ASN A 148 6.39 3.25 9.40
CA ASN A 148 6.73 2.06 10.18
C ASN A 148 6.20 2.23 11.61
N VAL A 149 5.09 1.56 11.92
CA VAL A 149 4.39 1.70 13.19
C VAL A 149 5.23 1.22 14.38
N GLU A 150 6.01 0.15 14.22
CA GLU A 150 6.87 -0.39 15.27
C GLU A 150 8.01 0.54 15.68
N ARG A 151 8.41 1.43 14.77
CA ARG A 151 9.48 2.41 14.98
C ARG A 151 8.97 3.77 15.41
N LEU A 152 7.68 3.97 15.61
CA LEU A 152 7.09 5.26 16.00
C LEU A 152 7.61 5.78 17.35
N SER A 153 7.92 4.88 18.30
CA SER A 153 8.55 5.23 19.57
C SER A 153 9.99 5.74 19.39
N SER A 154 10.65 5.42 18.28
CA SER A 154 11.97 5.99 18.00
C SER A 154 11.85 7.47 17.66
N LYS A 155 12.77 8.29 18.19
CA LYS A 155 12.81 9.74 17.89
C LYS A 155 12.81 10.06 16.38
N GLY A 156 13.38 9.17 15.58
CA GLY A 156 13.50 9.35 14.14
C GLY A 156 12.17 9.13 13.39
N GLU A 157 11.49 7.99 13.56
CA GLU A 157 10.29 7.67 12.77
C GLU A 157 9.07 8.49 13.20
N GLY A 158 8.88 8.69 14.51
CA GLY A 158 7.81 9.56 15.00
C GLY A 158 7.93 11.01 14.48
N ALA A 159 9.15 11.54 14.41
CA ALA A 159 9.39 12.85 13.79
C ALA A 159 9.09 12.82 12.28
N ARG A 160 9.60 11.82 11.53
CA ARG A 160 9.32 11.67 10.11
C ARG A 160 7.84 11.51 9.79
N ALA A 161 7.08 10.79 10.62
CA ALA A 161 5.63 10.64 10.47
C ALA A 161 4.93 12.01 10.56
N ARG A 162 5.25 12.80 11.59
CA ARG A 162 4.71 14.16 11.74
C ARG A 162 5.15 15.09 10.62
N ASP A 163 6.37 14.98 10.13
CA ASP A 163 6.85 15.79 9.01
C ASP A 163 6.14 15.48 7.71
N ARG A 164 5.81 14.20 7.44
CA ARG A 164 4.97 13.80 6.29
C ARG A 164 3.58 14.43 6.38
N LEU A 165 2.95 14.40 7.56
CA LEU A 165 1.65 15.03 7.78
C LEU A 165 1.71 16.56 7.62
N ARG A 166 2.72 17.24 8.20
CA ARG A 166 2.93 18.69 8.03
C ARG A 166 3.19 19.08 6.58
N ALA A 167 3.89 18.21 5.83
CA ALA A 167 4.16 18.41 4.41
C ALA A 167 2.91 18.28 3.53
N GLY A 168 1.82 17.69 4.03
CA GLY A 168 0.55 17.61 3.35
C GLY A 168 0.00 16.21 3.11
N ALA A 169 0.60 15.16 3.71
CA ALA A 169 -0.04 13.85 3.75
C ALA A 169 -1.32 13.93 4.59
N GLU A 170 -2.40 13.30 4.12
CA GLU A 170 -3.66 13.22 4.87
C GLU A 170 -3.69 12.01 5.79
N TYR A 171 -3.22 10.88 5.30
CA TYR A 171 -3.13 9.64 6.07
C TYR A 171 -1.78 8.96 5.91
N LEU A 172 -1.42 8.20 6.93
CA LEU A 172 -0.25 7.33 6.95
C LEU A 172 -0.70 5.87 6.94
N LEU A 173 -0.11 5.07 6.07
CA LEU A 173 -0.39 3.63 5.95
C LEU A 173 0.66 2.87 6.76
N ALA A 174 0.22 2.17 7.80
CA ALA A 174 1.12 1.47 8.72
C ALA A 174 1.76 0.22 8.09
N GLN A 175 3.01 -0.01 8.44
CA GLN A 175 3.78 -1.23 8.19
C GLN A 175 4.60 -1.53 9.46
N PRO A 176 4.78 -2.77 9.89
CA PRO A 176 4.19 -4.01 9.38
C PRO A 176 2.69 -4.13 9.65
N PRO A 177 2.06 -5.26 9.26
CA PRO A 177 0.64 -5.48 9.53
C PRO A 177 0.35 -5.66 11.03
N THR A 178 -0.90 -5.45 11.39
CA THR A 178 -1.47 -5.78 12.70
C THR A 178 -2.22 -7.10 12.57
N THR A 179 -1.79 -8.13 13.27
CA THR A 179 -2.22 -9.52 13.01
C THR A 179 -2.97 -10.17 14.17
N ASP A 180 -2.93 -9.56 15.37
CA ASP A 180 -3.71 -9.98 16.53
C ASP A 180 -4.05 -8.80 17.44
N LEU A 181 -4.84 -9.05 18.48
CA LEU A 181 -5.30 -8.01 19.41
C LEU A 181 -4.17 -7.43 20.27
N GLU A 182 -3.14 -8.20 20.60
CA GLU A 182 -1.99 -7.71 21.37
C GLU A 182 -1.18 -6.71 20.53
N GLU A 183 -0.93 -7.03 19.26
CA GLU A 183 -0.32 -6.07 18.33
C GLU A 183 -1.19 -4.84 18.11
N LEU A 184 -2.51 -5.01 18.02
CA LEU A 184 -3.43 -3.89 17.89
C LEU A 184 -3.33 -2.94 19.08
N ASP A 185 -3.27 -3.44 20.29
CA ASP A 185 -3.09 -2.62 21.50
C ASP A 185 -1.72 -1.93 21.51
N ARG A 186 -0.68 -2.64 21.14
CA ARG A 186 0.68 -2.12 21.03
C ARG A 186 0.78 -1.04 19.94
N HIS A 187 0.30 -1.30 18.74
CA HIS A 187 0.29 -0.33 17.64
C HIS A 187 -0.58 0.89 17.98
N GLY A 188 -1.75 0.67 18.57
CA GLY A 188 -2.64 1.72 19.04
C GLY A 188 -1.99 2.64 20.08
N THR A 189 -1.19 2.09 20.98
CA THR A 189 -0.40 2.87 21.93
C THR A 189 0.68 3.68 21.22
N LEU A 190 1.46 3.07 20.32
CA LEU A 190 2.53 3.75 19.58
C LEU A 190 2.02 4.92 18.72
N VAL A 191 0.89 4.76 18.01
CA VAL A 191 0.33 5.86 17.19
C VAL A 191 -0.25 6.98 18.04
N ARG A 192 -0.80 6.67 19.22
CA ARG A 192 -1.29 7.66 20.19
C ARG A 192 -0.15 8.46 20.81
N GLU A 193 0.90 7.80 21.28
CA GLU A 193 2.10 8.45 21.86
C GLU A 193 2.83 9.32 20.83
N ALA A 194 2.86 8.89 19.58
CA ALA A 194 3.40 9.69 18.47
C ALA A 194 2.51 10.88 18.06
N GLY A 195 1.27 10.97 18.58
CA GLY A 195 0.31 12.03 18.25
C GLY A 195 -0.21 11.96 16.81
N VAL A 196 -0.31 10.76 16.22
CA VAL A 196 -0.73 10.56 14.82
C VAL A 196 -1.91 9.61 14.66
N ARG A 197 -2.55 9.20 15.78
CA ARG A 197 -3.61 8.17 15.78
C ARG A 197 -4.70 8.40 14.75
N ASP A 198 -5.25 9.61 14.68
CA ASP A 198 -6.38 9.93 13.80
C ASP A 198 -5.99 10.08 12.33
N ARG A 199 -4.74 9.82 12.02
CA ARG A 199 -4.14 9.92 10.68
C ARG A 199 -3.43 8.64 10.25
N VAL A 200 -3.52 7.56 11.02
CA VAL A 200 -2.89 6.27 10.69
C VAL A 200 -3.96 5.24 10.36
N LEU A 201 -3.86 4.63 9.18
CA LEU A 201 -4.60 3.44 8.80
C LEU A 201 -3.71 2.23 9.12
N LEU A 202 -4.14 1.42 10.09
CA LEU A 202 -3.42 0.20 10.42
C LEU A 202 -3.57 -0.82 9.29
N ASN A 203 -2.49 -1.54 9.01
CA ASN A 203 -2.46 -2.54 7.95
C ASN A 203 -3.00 -3.87 8.48
N VAL A 204 -3.96 -4.44 7.77
CA VAL A 204 -4.37 -5.83 7.91
C VAL A 204 -3.89 -6.59 6.67
N PHE A 205 -3.30 -7.74 6.90
CA PHE A 205 -2.62 -8.50 5.86
C PHE A 205 -3.10 -9.94 5.92
N PRO A 206 -3.99 -10.37 5.04
CA PRO A 206 -4.56 -11.71 5.07
C PRO A 206 -3.51 -12.77 4.73
N PHE A 207 -3.39 -13.78 5.57
CA PHE A 207 -2.51 -14.93 5.33
C PHE A 207 -3.33 -16.16 4.92
N LYS A 208 -2.76 -17.01 4.07
CA LYS A 208 -3.41 -18.22 3.57
C LYS A 208 -3.13 -19.44 4.45
N ASP A 209 -1.87 -19.60 4.84
CA ASP A 209 -1.39 -20.75 5.59
C ASP A 209 -0.04 -20.48 6.27
N SER A 210 0.52 -21.47 6.96
CA SER A 210 1.81 -21.35 7.65
C SER A 210 2.99 -21.09 6.73
N LYS A 211 2.94 -21.57 5.48
CA LYS A 211 3.99 -21.34 4.49
C LYS A 211 3.98 -19.86 4.07
N ASP A 212 2.81 -19.33 3.82
CA ASP A 212 2.62 -17.93 3.47
C ASP A 212 3.09 -16.97 4.57
N VAL A 213 2.79 -17.29 5.84
CA VAL A 213 3.32 -16.56 7.01
C VAL A 213 4.86 -16.54 6.98
N GLY A 214 5.50 -17.69 6.82
CA GLY A 214 6.97 -17.79 6.78
C GLY A 214 7.61 -17.10 5.57
N GLU A 215 6.97 -17.15 4.41
CA GLU A 215 7.44 -16.46 3.20
C GLU A 215 7.36 -14.93 3.37
N CYS A 216 6.31 -14.41 4.01
CA CYS A 216 6.18 -13.00 4.30
C CYS A 216 7.22 -12.52 5.32
N GLU A 217 7.48 -13.27 6.38
CA GLU A 217 8.54 -12.96 7.34
C GLU A 217 9.92 -12.88 6.65
N ALA A 218 10.22 -13.88 5.81
CA ALA A 218 11.48 -13.93 5.08
C ALA A 218 11.63 -12.78 4.05
N TYR A 219 10.56 -12.42 3.37
CA TYR A 219 10.57 -11.41 2.33
C TYR A 219 10.64 -9.98 2.89
N PHE A 220 9.80 -9.69 3.90
CA PHE A 220 9.69 -8.35 4.46
C PHE A 220 10.58 -8.11 5.69
N GLY A 221 11.19 -9.16 6.24
CA GLY A 221 11.96 -9.08 7.47
C GLY A 221 11.10 -8.83 8.71
N TRP A 222 9.80 -9.12 8.64
CA TRP A 222 8.89 -8.99 9.77
C TRP A 222 9.11 -10.08 10.81
N ARG A 223 8.70 -9.82 12.04
CA ARG A 223 8.57 -10.81 13.10
C ARG A 223 7.10 -10.87 13.49
N LEU A 224 6.42 -11.88 12.96
CA LEU A 224 4.99 -12.06 13.21
C LEU A 224 4.77 -12.77 14.56
N PRO A 225 3.66 -12.51 15.25
CA PRO A 225 3.42 -13.03 16.59
C PRO A 225 3.19 -14.54 16.60
N LYS A 226 3.49 -15.18 17.75
CA LYS A 226 3.30 -16.64 17.91
C LYS A 226 1.84 -17.07 17.81
N SER A 227 0.90 -16.20 18.19
CA SER A 227 -0.55 -16.37 18.02
C SER A 227 -0.92 -16.62 16.56
N LEU A 228 -0.38 -15.83 15.63
CA LEU A 228 -0.60 -15.99 14.19
C LEU A 228 -0.03 -17.33 13.69
N HIS A 229 1.21 -17.68 14.10
CA HIS A 229 1.79 -18.98 13.75
C HIS A 229 0.96 -20.16 14.28
N HIS A 230 0.36 -20.02 15.47
CA HIS A 230 -0.52 -21.03 16.03
C HIS A 230 -1.84 -21.12 15.24
N ALA A 231 -2.45 -20.00 14.89
CA ALA A 231 -3.64 -19.98 14.04
C ALA A 231 -3.36 -20.59 12.65
N ALA A 232 -2.21 -20.26 12.05
CA ALA A 232 -1.78 -20.79 10.76
C ALA A 232 -1.60 -22.32 10.75
N LYS A 233 -1.14 -22.91 11.87
CA LYS A 233 -1.05 -24.37 12.03
C LYS A 233 -2.42 -25.04 12.15
N LYS A 234 -3.45 -24.34 12.62
CA LYS A 234 -4.82 -24.83 12.69
C LYS A 234 -5.56 -24.76 11.34
N GLY A 235 -5.02 -24.02 10.39
CA GLY A 235 -5.54 -23.88 9.04
C GLY A 235 -6.15 -22.54 8.72
N GLU A 236 -6.58 -22.36 7.47
CA GLU A 236 -7.07 -21.10 6.89
C GLU A 236 -8.24 -20.50 7.68
N GLY A 237 -9.18 -21.33 8.17
CA GLY A 237 -10.31 -20.84 8.95
C GLY A 237 -9.91 -20.15 10.25
N ALA A 238 -8.92 -20.71 10.96
CA ALA A 238 -8.45 -20.12 12.21
C ALA A 238 -7.65 -18.82 11.98
N LEU A 239 -6.90 -18.73 10.87
CA LEU A 239 -6.25 -17.49 10.44
C LEU A 239 -7.29 -16.41 10.16
N PHE A 240 -8.29 -16.75 9.37
CA PHE A 240 -9.36 -15.81 8.99
C PHE A 240 -10.10 -15.26 10.22
N GLU A 241 -10.47 -16.12 11.18
CA GLU A 241 -11.15 -15.66 12.39
C GLU A 241 -10.26 -14.73 13.24
N ALA A 242 -8.98 -15.02 13.39
CA ALA A 242 -8.04 -14.16 14.11
C ALA A 242 -7.91 -12.78 13.44
N GLU A 243 -7.79 -12.74 12.12
CA GLU A 243 -7.68 -11.50 11.36
C GLU A 243 -9.00 -10.71 11.37
N ARG A 244 -10.15 -11.38 11.28
CA ARG A 244 -11.47 -10.77 11.39
C ARG A 244 -11.69 -10.13 12.76
N GLU A 245 -11.22 -10.76 13.82
CA GLU A 245 -11.28 -10.21 15.18
C GLU A 245 -10.51 -8.87 15.25
N VAL A 246 -9.33 -8.79 14.61
CA VAL A 246 -8.55 -7.55 14.51
C VAL A 246 -9.33 -6.46 13.75
N VAL A 247 -9.95 -6.79 12.62
CA VAL A 247 -10.76 -5.85 11.83
C VAL A 247 -11.93 -5.28 12.63
N CYS A 248 -12.67 -6.15 13.34
CA CYS A 248 -13.77 -5.73 14.22
C CYS A 248 -13.26 -4.82 15.33
N ALA A 249 -12.19 -5.21 16.00
CA ALA A 249 -11.61 -4.44 17.10
C ALA A 249 -11.04 -3.09 16.66
N LEU A 250 -10.48 -2.97 15.44
CA LEU A 250 -10.05 -1.69 14.85
C LEU A 250 -11.21 -0.70 14.77
N ARG A 251 -12.37 -1.16 14.26
CA ARG A 251 -13.57 -0.34 14.15
C ARG A 251 -14.09 0.07 15.55
N ASP A 252 -14.19 -0.87 16.47
CA ASP A 252 -14.75 -0.64 17.81
C ASP A 252 -13.88 0.30 18.65
N ARG A 253 -12.57 0.32 18.38
CA ARG A 253 -11.60 1.24 19.02
C ARG A 253 -11.53 2.61 18.36
N GLY A 254 -12.33 2.88 17.33
CA GLY A 254 -12.45 4.19 16.67
C GLY A 254 -11.20 4.61 15.91
N PHE A 255 -10.52 3.68 15.23
CA PHE A 255 -9.51 4.04 14.24
C PHE A 255 -10.17 4.67 13.01
N PRO A 256 -9.50 5.58 12.30
CA PRO A 256 -10.09 6.32 11.15
C PRO A 256 -10.40 5.41 9.95
N GLY A 257 -9.91 4.18 9.98
CA GLY A 257 -10.10 3.16 8.96
C GLY A 257 -8.99 2.13 8.99
N LEU A 258 -9.03 1.21 8.04
CA LEU A 258 -8.00 0.19 7.87
C LEU A 258 -7.41 0.23 6.46
N TYR A 259 -6.19 -0.27 6.33
CA TYR A 259 -5.52 -0.56 5.07
C TYR A 259 -5.41 -2.07 4.91
N LEU A 260 -6.12 -2.62 3.91
CA LEU A 260 -6.11 -4.06 3.61
C LEU A 260 -5.21 -4.31 2.41
N ASN A 261 -4.11 -5.02 2.64
CA ASN A 261 -3.21 -5.44 1.57
C ASN A 261 -3.56 -6.86 1.12
N THR A 262 -4.26 -6.98 -0.01
CA THR A 262 -4.72 -8.26 -0.53
C THR A 262 -3.67 -9.05 -1.29
N ARG A 263 -2.48 -8.49 -1.50
CA ARG A 263 -1.40 -9.11 -2.30
C ARG A 263 -1.86 -9.61 -3.67
N GLY A 264 -2.76 -8.86 -4.32
CA GLY A 264 -3.31 -9.21 -5.62
C GLY A 264 -4.33 -10.36 -5.58
N THR A 265 -4.88 -10.69 -4.41
CA THR A 265 -5.97 -11.65 -4.25
C THR A 265 -7.22 -10.92 -3.71
N PRO A 266 -7.95 -10.18 -4.53
CA PRO A 266 -9.03 -9.29 -4.13
C PRO A 266 -10.21 -10.01 -3.46
N GLY A 267 -10.45 -11.28 -3.77
CA GLY A 267 -11.46 -12.10 -3.09
C GLY A 267 -11.23 -12.25 -1.58
N LEU A 268 -10.01 -11.98 -1.09
CA LEU A 268 -9.76 -11.89 0.34
C LEU A 268 -10.44 -10.66 0.95
N ALA A 269 -10.52 -9.53 0.24
CA ALA A 269 -11.19 -8.34 0.74
C ALA A 269 -12.69 -8.58 0.97
N GLU A 270 -13.35 -9.27 0.05
CA GLU A 270 -14.77 -9.63 0.18
C GLU A 270 -15.03 -10.42 1.47
N ARG A 271 -14.18 -11.40 1.79
CA ARG A 271 -14.29 -12.21 3.00
C ARG A 271 -14.18 -11.41 4.31
N PHE A 272 -13.46 -10.28 4.31
CA PHE A 272 -13.24 -9.47 5.51
C PHE A 272 -14.25 -8.32 5.66
N LEU A 273 -14.83 -7.86 4.57
CA LEU A 273 -15.62 -6.63 4.52
C LEU A 273 -17.12 -6.89 4.29
N SER A 274 -17.48 -8.12 3.94
CA SER A 274 -18.87 -8.61 3.90
C SER A 274 -19.34 -9.06 5.29
#